data_8501a66b00e7114e5fd2251e819c09c1
#
_entry.id   8501a66b00e7114e5fd2251e819c09c1
#
_cell.length_a   1.000
_cell.length_b   1.000
_cell.length_c   1.000
_cell.angle_alpha   90.00
_cell.angle_beta   90.00
_cell.angle_gamma   90.00
#
_symmetry.space_group_name_H-M   'P 1'
#
loop_
_entity.id
_entity.type
_entity.pdbx_description
1 polymer ?
#
loop_
_entity_poly.entity_id
_entity_poly.type
_entity_poly.pdbx_seq_one_letter_code
_entity_poly.pdbx_strand_id
1 'polypeptide(L)'
;MQTRRLSLVISALALAAASFAANAGITFTNLGTAAPPATVGPYVMTAFDTTPQAAIDDFTSGIINIPGSPIPGTLGVNPGVQKFTAQDTWGSPWAHGYAGPVFYSTQQQITLTLPANTHAFYFYTQGNYVGTNTFTATTDSGASSGPVSVLTDPEVDGSVGFAFNATAGETLATITISAPAAAGFAVAEFGVDTGLVPTTTCASSGYTGTQLLWCQKICESGLSGKALDDWIHRWIRQFRQLPYCALPGGGGGEGG
;
A
#
# COMPACT_ATOMS: atom_id res chain seq x y z
N MET A 1 -52.62 22.41 57.01
CA MET A 1 -51.53 21.45 56.87
C MET A 1 -51.40 21.06 55.43
N GLN A 2 -50.42 21.66 54.69
CA GLN A 2 -50.16 21.40 53.27
C GLN A 2 -48.92 20.55 53.19
N THR A 3 -49.06 19.32 52.76
CA THR A 3 -47.95 18.37 52.46
C THR A 3 -47.45 18.63 51.06
N ARG A 4 -46.27 19.22 50.92
CA ARG A 4 -45.54 19.35 49.64
C ARG A 4 -44.94 17.99 49.24
N ARG A 5 -45.40 17.45 48.10
CA ARG A 5 -44.79 16.30 47.45
C ARG A 5 -43.58 16.78 46.64
N LEU A 6 -42.40 16.35 47.02
CA LEU A 6 -41.15 16.52 46.29
C LEU A 6 -41.10 15.50 45.17
N SER A 7 -41.22 15.95 43.90
CA SER A 7 -41.02 15.08 42.74
C SER A 7 -39.52 15.02 42.42
N LEU A 8 -38.94 13.85 42.61
CA LEU A 8 -37.57 13.53 42.20
C LEU A 8 -37.57 13.28 40.69
N VAL A 9 -37.00 14.19 39.90
CA VAL A 9 -36.75 13.99 38.49
C VAL A 9 -35.39 13.31 38.37
N ILE A 10 -35.38 11.99 38.06
CA ILE A 10 -34.17 11.23 37.72
C ILE A 10 -33.91 11.48 36.23
N SER A 11 -32.94 12.33 35.94
CA SER A 11 -32.41 12.51 34.59
C SER A 11 -31.50 11.35 34.27
N ALA A 12 -32.01 10.40 33.45
CA ALA A 12 -31.17 9.35 32.88
C ALA A 12 -30.27 9.96 31.82
N LEU A 13 -28.97 10.12 32.13
CA LEU A 13 -27.95 10.49 31.18
C LEU A 13 -27.66 9.25 30.29
N ALA A 14 -28.25 9.21 29.10
CA ALA A 14 -27.91 8.22 28.10
C ALA A 14 -26.51 8.53 27.55
N LEU A 15 -25.49 7.80 28.00
CA LEU A 15 -24.17 7.78 27.39
C LEU A 15 -24.33 7.13 26.01
N ALA A 16 -24.41 7.94 24.97
CA ALA A 16 -24.23 7.45 23.60
C ALA A 16 -22.76 7.02 23.46
N ALA A 17 -22.51 5.72 23.56
CA ALA A 17 -21.26 5.13 23.14
C ALA A 17 -21.17 5.35 21.60
N ALA A 18 -20.46 6.39 21.18
CA ALA A 18 -20.01 6.52 19.81
C ALA A 18 -19.07 5.34 19.57
N SER A 19 -19.60 4.30 18.92
CA SER A 19 -18.77 3.26 18.31
C SER A 19 -17.94 3.97 17.26
N PHE A 20 -16.70 4.30 17.59
CA PHE A 20 -15.69 4.54 16.56
C PHE A 20 -15.55 3.20 15.87
N ALA A 21 -16.25 3.02 14.72
CA ALA A 21 -15.85 2.03 13.77
C ALA A 21 -14.37 2.34 13.49
N ALA A 22 -13.48 1.48 13.97
CA ALA A 22 -12.13 1.45 13.45
C ALA A 22 -12.35 1.23 11.96
N ASN A 23 -12.20 2.27 11.15
CA ASN A 23 -12.11 2.11 9.71
C ASN A 23 -10.98 1.12 9.54
N ALA A 24 -11.29 -0.09 9.07
CA ALA A 24 -10.29 -1.01 8.57
C ALA A 24 -9.47 -0.17 7.60
N GLY A 25 -8.28 0.23 8.05
CA GLY A 25 -7.60 1.32 7.39
C GLY A 25 -6.99 0.82 6.09
N ILE A 26 -7.48 1.33 4.97
CA ILE A 26 -6.74 1.24 3.72
C ILE A 26 -5.91 2.51 3.62
N THR A 27 -4.60 2.34 3.54
CA THR A 27 -3.66 3.44 3.33
C THR A 27 -3.39 3.58 1.84
N PHE A 28 -3.45 4.80 1.34
CA PHE A 28 -3.08 5.17 -0.03
C PHE A 28 -1.70 5.83 -0.04
N THR A 29 -0.89 5.52 -1.05
CA THR A 29 0.39 6.17 -1.32
C THR A 29 0.47 6.55 -2.79
N ASN A 30 0.75 7.82 -3.07
CA ASN A 30 1.10 8.27 -4.41
C ASN A 30 2.61 8.02 -4.62
N LEU A 31 2.97 7.16 -5.57
CA LEU A 31 4.36 6.81 -5.89
C LEU A 31 4.99 7.80 -6.89
N GLY A 32 4.17 8.65 -7.53
CA GLY A 32 4.65 9.54 -8.58
C GLY A 32 5.21 8.77 -9.77
N THR A 33 6.28 9.30 -10.36
CA THR A 33 6.99 8.73 -11.50
C THR A 33 8.19 7.85 -11.10
N ALA A 34 8.38 7.61 -9.81
CA ALA A 34 9.47 6.78 -9.30
C ALA A 34 9.28 5.30 -9.70
N ALA A 35 10.37 4.54 -9.75
CA ALA A 35 10.31 3.09 -9.97
C ALA A 35 9.50 2.38 -8.87
N PRO A 36 8.93 1.19 -9.16
CA PRO A 36 8.16 0.42 -8.20
C PRO A 36 8.87 0.24 -6.85
N PRO A 37 8.17 0.43 -5.74
CA PRO A 37 8.75 0.35 -4.41
C PRO A 37 9.00 -1.11 -4.00
N ALA A 38 10.07 -1.35 -3.25
CA ALA A 38 10.33 -2.65 -2.66
C ALA A 38 9.38 -2.97 -1.48
N THR A 39 8.75 -1.94 -0.90
CA THR A 39 7.82 -2.08 0.21
C THR A 39 6.64 -1.10 0.08
N VAL A 40 5.46 -1.51 0.54
CA VAL A 40 4.27 -0.66 0.69
C VAL A 40 3.71 -0.86 2.10
N GLY A 41 3.77 0.17 2.92
CA GLY A 41 3.52 0.03 4.34
C GLY A 41 4.43 -1.04 4.96
N PRO A 42 3.90 -2.00 5.74
CA PRO A 42 4.71 -3.05 6.36
C PRO A 42 4.96 -4.26 5.44
N TYR A 43 4.62 -4.20 4.16
CA TYR A 43 4.64 -5.35 3.25
C TYR A 43 5.80 -5.28 2.26
N VAL A 44 6.46 -6.42 2.04
CA VAL A 44 7.45 -6.61 0.96
C VAL A 44 6.69 -6.79 -0.35
N MET A 45 7.04 -6.02 -1.36
CA MET A 45 6.39 -6.06 -2.67
C MET A 45 7.18 -6.90 -3.66
N THR A 46 6.46 -7.65 -4.48
CA THR A 46 7.01 -8.38 -5.61
C THR A 46 6.23 -7.99 -6.87
N ALA A 47 6.95 -7.59 -7.90
CA ALA A 47 6.34 -7.26 -9.19
C ALA A 47 5.74 -8.51 -9.85
N PHE A 48 4.70 -8.31 -10.65
CA PHE A 48 4.18 -9.37 -11.51
C PHE A 48 5.23 -9.75 -12.55
N ASP A 49 5.33 -11.06 -12.84
CA ASP A 49 6.14 -11.53 -13.96
C ASP A 49 5.54 -11.03 -15.27
N THR A 50 6.33 -10.28 -16.02
CA THR A 50 5.91 -9.75 -17.32
C THR A 50 6.01 -10.78 -18.45
N THR A 51 6.68 -11.91 -18.26
CA THR A 51 6.86 -12.94 -19.29
C THR A 51 5.52 -13.50 -19.80
N PRO A 52 4.59 -13.96 -18.94
CA PRO A 52 3.29 -14.44 -19.40
C PRO A 52 2.40 -13.32 -19.96
N GLN A 53 2.60 -12.08 -19.53
CA GLN A 53 1.90 -10.92 -20.08
C GLN A 53 2.40 -10.58 -21.48
N ALA A 54 3.72 -10.64 -21.71
CA ALA A 54 4.36 -10.40 -23.00
C ALA A 54 3.99 -11.49 -24.04
N ALA A 55 3.65 -12.69 -23.60
CA ALA A 55 3.17 -13.77 -24.47
C ALA A 55 1.77 -13.51 -25.07
N ILE A 56 1.03 -12.54 -24.56
CA ILE A 56 -0.22 -12.05 -25.16
C ILE A 56 0.16 -11.13 -26.33
N ASP A 57 -0.36 -11.38 -27.51
CA ASP A 57 -0.08 -10.52 -28.66
C ASP A 57 -0.61 -9.10 -28.44
N ASP A 58 0.13 -8.11 -28.97
CA ASP A 58 -0.31 -6.72 -28.97
C ASP A 58 -1.63 -6.57 -29.72
N PHE A 59 -2.44 -5.60 -29.30
CA PHE A 59 -3.79 -5.33 -29.78
C PHE A 59 -4.83 -6.41 -29.45
N THR A 60 -4.48 -7.48 -28.72
CA THR A 60 -5.46 -8.42 -28.18
C THR A 60 -6.40 -7.70 -27.25
N SER A 61 -7.70 -7.76 -27.52
CA SER A 61 -8.77 -7.09 -26.77
C SER A 61 -9.59 -8.08 -25.95
N GLY A 62 -10.35 -7.54 -24.96
CA GLY A 62 -11.24 -8.36 -24.12
C GLY A 62 -10.49 -9.17 -23.06
N ILE A 63 -9.29 -8.76 -22.70
CA ILE A 63 -8.51 -9.39 -21.63
C ILE A 63 -9.18 -9.06 -20.31
N ILE A 64 -9.65 -10.07 -19.60
CA ILE A 64 -10.32 -9.96 -18.29
C ILE A 64 -9.46 -10.51 -17.13
N ASN A 65 -8.32 -11.13 -17.45
CA ASN A 65 -7.36 -11.65 -16.48
C ASN A 65 -5.94 -11.35 -16.94
N ILE A 66 -5.18 -10.66 -16.11
CA ILE A 66 -3.77 -10.33 -16.35
C ILE A 66 -2.93 -11.33 -15.55
N PRO A 67 -2.09 -12.15 -16.23
CA PRO A 67 -1.27 -13.18 -15.61
C PRO A 67 0.00 -12.58 -14.97
N GLY A 68 0.77 -13.44 -14.27
CA GLY A 68 2.09 -13.10 -13.75
C GLY A 68 2.11 -12.73 -12.27
N SER A 69 0.98 -12.89 -11.56
CA SER A 69 0.95 -12.69 -10.11
C SER A 69 1.97 -13.61 -9.41
N PRO A 70 2.81 -13.09 -8.49
CA PRO A 70 3.74 -13.90 -7.71
C PRO A 70 3.06 -14.71 -6.60
N ILE A 71 1.78 -14.42 -6.31
CA ILE A 71 0.93 -15.20 -5.41
C ILE A 71 -0.16 -15.93 -6.21
N PRO A 72 -0.79 -16.99 -5.67
CA PRO A 72 -1.82 -17.73 -6.39
C PRO A 72 -2.97 -16.86 -6.89
N GLY A 73 -3.34 -17.02 -8.16
CA GLY A 73 -4.40 -16.26 -8.82
C GLY A 73 -3.91 -15.39 -9.96
N THR A 74 -4.81 -14.59 -10.49
CA THR A 74 -4.56 -13.60 -11.55
C THR A 74 -5.16 -12.27 -11.13
N LEU A 75 -4.73 -11.18 -11.77
CA LEU A 75 -5.35 -9.88 -11.62
C LEU A 75 -6.56 -9.82 -12.56
N GLY A 76 -7.77 -9.87 -12.00
CA GLY A 76 -9.00 -9.68 -12.77
C GLY A 76 -9.16 -8.23 -13.20
N VAL A 77 -9.75 -7.98 -14.36
CA VAL A 77 -10.05 -6.63 -14.85
C VAL A 77 -11.41 -6.58 -15.52
N ASN A 78 -12.25 -5.64 -15.13
CA ASN A 78 -13.61 -5.48 -15.67
C ASN A 78 -13.95 -3.98 -15.83
N PRO A 79 -14.43 -3.54 -17.02
CA PRO A 79 -14.48 -4.27 -18.29
C PRO A 79 -13.09 -4.70 -18.78
N GLY A 80 -13.07 -5.67 -19.72
CA GLY A 80 -11.84 -6.16 -20.32
C GLY A 80 -11.06 -5.08 -21.05
N VAL A 81 -9.75 -5.26 -21.10
CA VAL A 81 -8.77 -4.32 -21.64
C VAL A 81 -8.09 -4.83 -22.91
N GLN A 82 -7.33 -3.98 -23.57
CA GLN A 82 -6.51 -4.30 -24.73
C GLN A 82 -5.03 -4.21 -24.37
N LYS A 83 -4.21 -5.18 -24.79
CA LYS A 83 -2.78 -5.21 -24.52
C LYS A 83 -1.99 -4.39 -25.55
N PHE A 84 -1.01 -3.66 -25.06
CA PHE A 84 0.05 -2.97 -25.81
C PHE A 84 1.41 -3.24 -25.15
N THR A 85 2.48 -2.80 -25.78
CA THR A 85 3.83 -2.81 -25.21
C THR A 85 4.34 -1.38 -25.10
N ALA A 86 4.76 -0.97 -23.89
CA ALA A 86 5.33 0.36 -23.66
C ALA A 86 6.58 0.56 -24.51
N GLN A 87 6.78 1.80 -25.01
CA GLN A 87 7.87 2.20 -25.92
C GLN A 87 7.85 1.52 -27.31
N ASP A 88 6.83 0.71 -27.62
CA ASP A 88 6.63 0.10 -28.91
C ASP A 88 5.23 0.41 -29.45
N THR A 89 4.24 -0.42 -29.16
CA THR A 89 2.86 -0.23 -29.63
C THR A 89 2.06 0.77 -28.79
N TRP A 90 2.46 1.03 -27.55
CA TRP A 90 2.01 2.15 -26.73
C TRP A 90 2.90 3.37 -27.00
N GLY A 91 2.44 4.29 -27.82
CA GLY A 91 3.25 5.38 -28.38
C GLY A 91 3.69 6.49 -27.43
N SER A 92 3.36 6.43 -26.13
CA SER A 92 3.75 7.43 -25.12
C SER A 92 4.83 6.88 -24.18
N PRO A 93 5.77 7.72 -23.71
CA PRO A 93 6.74 7.31 -22.71
C PRO A 93 6.05 6.81 -21.45
N TRP A 94 6.53 5.71 -20.90
CA TRP A 94 6.15 5.24 -19.58
C TRP A 94 7.20 5.70 -18.56
N ALA A 95 6.79 5.96 -17.30
CA ALA A 95 7.71 6.46 -16.28
C ALA A 95 8.91 5.52 -16.09
N HIS A 96 10.00 6.03 -15.55
CA HIS A 96 11.27 5.36 -15.20
C HIS A 96 11.79 4.35 -16.24
N GLY A 97 11.40 4.50 -17.53
CA GLY A 97 11.94 3.67 -18.62
C GLY A 97 11.32 2.28 -18.75
N TYR A 98 10.16 2.04 -18.14
CA TYR A 98 9.45 0.77 -18.34
C TYR A 98 9.10 0.54 -19.81
N ALA A 99 9.34 -0.69 -20.28
CA ALA A 99 9.14 -1.11 -21.66
C ALA A 99 8.31 -2.41 -21.77
N GLY A 100 7.60 -2.77 -20.70
CA GLY A 100 6.82 -4.01 -20.63
C GLY A 100 5.37 -3.87 -21.11
N PRO A 101 4.54 -4.91 -20.86
CA PRO A 101 3.13 -4.93 -21.23
C PRO A 101 2.30 -3.86 -20.56
N VAL A 102 1.40 -3.23 -21.32
CA VAL A 102 0.47 -2.18 -20.91
C VAL A 102 -0.94 -2.60 -21.30
N PHE A 103 -1.91 -2.38 -20.42
CA PHE A 103 -3.30 -2.78 -20.60
C PHE A 103 -4.20 -1.56 -20.67
N TYR A 104 -4.72 -1.27 -21.85
CA TYR A 104 -5.49 -0.08 -22.17
C TYR A 104 -7.00 -0.32 -22.10
N SER A 105 -7.71 0.63 -21.54
CA SER A 105 -9.16 0.71 -21.53
C SER A 105 -9.65 1.96 -22.24
N THR A 106 -10.62 1.81 -23.13
CA THR A 106 -11.40 2.92 -23.69
C THR A 106 -12.52 3.38 -22.76
N GLN A 107 -12.75 2.65 -21.68
CA GLN A 107 -13.75 3.00 -20.69
C GLN A 107 -13.23 4.08 -19.74
N GLN A 108 -14.15 4.85 -19.18
CA GLN A 108 -13.80 5.85 -18.16
C GLN A 108 -13.56 5.24 -16.77
N GLN A 109 -13.87 3.96 -16.60
CA GLN A 109 -13.68 3.24 -15.34
C GLN A 109 -13.39 1.78 -15.58
N ILE A 110 -12.46 1.23 -14.79
CA ILE A 110 -12.24 -0.21 -14.65
C ILE A 110 -12.18 -0.59 -13.17
N THR A 111 -12.44 -1.85 -12.91
CA THR A 111 -12.22 -2.46 -11.58
C THR A 111 -11.19 -3.58 -11.72
N LEU A 112 -10.13 -3.48 -10.97
CA LEU A 112 -9.16 -4.54 -10.76
C LEU A 112 -9.63 -5.42 -9.61
N THR A 113 -9.74 -6.73 -9.85
CA THR A 113 -9.99 -7.73 -8.80
C THR A 113 -8.66 -8.36 -8.45
N LEU A 114 -8.22 -8.18 -7.21
CA LEU A 114 -6.90 -8.59 -6.77
C LEU A 114 -6.85 -10.11 -6.48
N PRO A 115 -5.67 -10.74 -6.60
CA PRO A 115 -5.48 -12.10 -6.12
C PRO A 115 -5.86 -12.23 -4.64
N ALA A 116 -6.38 -13.39 -4.25
CA ALA A 116 -6.77 -13.63 -2.85
C ALA A 116 -5.57 -13.46 -1.89
N ASN A 117 -5.86 -12.99 -0.68
CA ASN A 117 -4.87 -12.70 0.37
C ASN A 117 -3.88 -11.56 0.01
N THR A 118 -4.24 -10.64 -0.88
CA THR A 118 -3.49 -9.42 -1.14
C THR A 118 -3.65 -8.43 0.02
N HIS A 119 -2.58 -8.06 0.70
CA HIS A 119 -2.61 -7.03 1.75
C HIS A 119 -2.08 -5.69 1.25
N ALA A 120 -1.22 -5.71 0.22
CA ALA A 120 -0.73 -4.51 -0.44
C ALA A 120 -0.63 -4.73 -1.95
N PHE A 121 -0.92 -3.68 -2.71
CA PHE A 121 -0.91 -3.70 -4.17
C PHE A 121 -0.46 -2.35 -4.71
N TYR A 122 0.37 -2.36 -5.75
CA TYR A 122 0.67 -1.16 -6.52
C TYR A 122 0.44 -1.40 -8.01
N PHE A 123 0.21 -0.31 -8.72
CA PHE A 123 0.10 -0.26 -10.18
C PHE A 123 0.47 1.13 -10.68
N TYR A 124 0.78 1.23 -11.96
CA TYR A 124 0.97 2.49 -12.66
C TYR A 124 -0.15 2.71 -13.66
N THR A 125 -0.51 3.97 -13.90
CA THR A 125 -1.52 4.34 -14.89
C THR A 125 -1.11 5.58 -15.66
N GLN A 126 -1.55 5.64 -16.91
CA GLN A 126 -1.37 6.78 -17.80
C GLN A 126 -2.68 7.03 -18.55
N GLY A 127 -3.22 8.24 -18.45
CA GLY A 127 -4.36 8.69 -19.25
C GLY A 127 -3.95 9.09 -20.66
N ASN A 128 -4.90 9.16 -21.60
CA ASN A 128 -4.64 9.75 -22.92
C ASN A 128 -4.49 11.28 -22.85
N TYR A 129 -5.09 11.92 -21.85
CA TYR A 129 -5.07 13.37 -21.66
C TYR A 129 -4.88 13.71 -20.18
N VAL A 130 -4.45 14.95 -19.95
CA VAL A 130 -4.40 15.54 -18.61
C VAL A 130 -5.77 15.45 -17.94
N GLY A 131 -5.82 14.96 -16.73
CA GLY A 131 -7.08 14.84 -16.00
C GLY A 131 -6.93 14.32 -14.59
N THR A 132 -8.01 14.44 -13.83
CA THR A 132 -8.09 13.90 -12.48
C THR A 132 -8.55 12.45 -12.55
N ASN A 133 -7.71 11.55 -12.07
CA ASN A 133 -8.03 10.15 -11.84
C ASN A 133 -8.49 9.96 -10.39
N THR A 134 -9.49 9.14 -10.19
CA THR A 134 -10.00 8.78 -8.87
C THR A 134 -9.85 7.29 -8.64
N PHE A 135 -9.28 6.93 -7.51
CA PHE A 135 -9.04 5.56 -7.11
C PHE A 135 -9.83 5.22 -5.85
N THR A 136 -10.42 4.04 -5.80
CA THR A 136 -11.09 3.53 -4.62
C THR A 136 -10.68 2.08 -4.42
N ALA A 137 -10.09 1.77 -3.27
CA ALA A 137 -9.79 0.39 -2.88
C ALA A 137 -10.83 -0.12 -1.89
N THR A 138 -11.14 -1.41 -1.96
CA THR A 138 -12.00 -2.11 -0.99
C THR A 138 -11.29 -3.33 -0.43
N THR A 139 -11.65 -3.70 0.80
CA THR A 139 -11.22 -4.96 1.42
C THR A 139 -12.25 -6.06 1.18
N ASP A 140 -11.87 -7.30 1.49
CA ASP A 140 -12.77 -8.46 1.46
C ASP A 140 -13.94 -8.32 2.44
N SER A 141 -13.75 -7.61 3.56
CA SER A 141 -14.82 -7.28 4.51
C SER A 141 -15.79 -6.20 4.02
N GLY A 142 -15.47 -5.54 2.88
CA GLY A 142 -16.27 -4.46 2.30
C GLY A 142 -15.92 -3.07 2.82
N ALA A 143 -14.84 -2.92 3.60
CA ALA A 143 -14.35 -1.60 3.95
C ALA A 143 -13.77 -0.89 2.70
N SER A 144 -13.80 0.44 2.67
CA SER A 144 -13.37 1.24 1.53
C SER A 144 -12.37 2.32 1.94
N SER A 145 -11.40 2.59 1.07
CA SER A 145 -10.50 3.74 1.21
C SER A 145 -11.23 5.08 1.07
N GLY A 146 -12.46 5.06 0.56
CA GLY A 146 -13.05 6.25 -0.04
C GLY A 146 -12.33 6.64 -1.35
N PRO A 147 -12.87 7.63 -2.09
CA PRO A 147 -12.25 8.10 -3.32
C PRO A 147 -11.00 8.93 -3.04
N VAL A 148 -9.89 8.57 -3.67
CA VAL A 148 -8.64 9.35 -3.67
C VAL A 148 -8.43 9.91 -5.07
N SER A 149 -8.38 11.23 -5.21
CA SER A 149 -8.27 11.90 -6.50
C SER A 149 -6.88 12.49 -6.71
N VAL A 150 -6.27 12.21 -7.86
CA VAL A 150 -4.94 12.69 -8.25
C VAL A 150 -5.00 13.24 -9.67
N LEU A 151 -4.45 14.43 -9.87
CA LEU A 151 -4.21 15.00 -11.20
C LEU A 151 -3.01 14.28 -11.82
N THR A 152 -3.16 13.82 -13.06
CA THR A 152 -2.08 13.21 -13.86
C THR A 152 -1.95 13.92 -15.18
N ASP A 153 -0.72 14.10 -15.63
CA ASP A 153 -0.39 14.71 -16.91
C ASP A 153 0.50 13.75 -17.72
N PRO A 154 -0.04 13.03 -18.72
CA PRO A 154 0.71 12.04 -19.47
C PRO A 154 1.84 12.65 -20.31
N GLU A 155 1.78 13.93 -20.65
CA GLU A 155 2.82 14.61 -21.43
C GLU A 155 4.02 15.03 -20.56
N VAL A 156 3.78 15.29 -19.27
CA VAL A 156 4.80 15.71 -18.30
C VAL A 156 5.30 14.54 -17.46
N ASP A 157 4.37 13.77 -16.91
CA ASP A 157 4.68 12.72 -15.93
C ASP A 157 4.89 11.34 -16.61
N GLY A 158 4.35 11.14 -17.81
CA GLY A 158 4.20 9.81 -18.38
C GLY A 158 3.17 9.00 -17.56
N SER A 159 3.57 7.84 -17.05
CA SER A 159 2.75 7.08 -16.10
C SER A 159 3.00 7.51 -14.66
N VAL A 160 1.99 7.39 -13.82
CA VAL A 160 2.07 7.68 -12.38
C VAL A 160 1.68 6.44 -11.59
N GLY A 161 2.48 6.12 -10.58
CA GLY A 161 2.30 4.96 -9.72
C GLY A 161 1.45 5.25 -8.48
N PHE A 162 0.67 4.26 -8.07
CA PHE A 162 -0.19 4.30 -6.91
C PHE A 162 -0.12 3.00 -6.14
N ALA A 163 -0.16 3.09 -4.82
CA ALA A 163 -0.16 1.94 -3.95
C ALA A 163 -1.25 2.03 -2.89
N PHE A 164 -1.77 0.87 -2.51
CA PHE A 164 -2.71 0.69 -1.42
C PHE A 164 -2.21 -0.43 -0.51
N ASN A 165 -2.41 -0.29 0.78
CA ASN A 165 -2.27 -1.39 1.72
C ASN A 165 -3.40 -1.41 2.73
N ALA A 166 -3.87 -2.61 3.03
CA ALA A 166 -4.80 -2.85 4.11
C ALA A 166 -4.06 -2.87 5.46
N THR A 167 -4.72 -2.41 6.51
CA THR A 167 -4.21 -2.47 7.89
C THR A 167 -5.01 -3.49 8.71
N ALA A 168 -4.53 -3.84 9.88
CA ALA A 168 -5.26 -4.64 10.88
C ALA A 168 -5.69 -6.05 10.42
N GLY A 169 -4.94 -6.71 9.54
CA GLY A 169 -5.22 -8.10 9.12
C GLY A 169 -6.33 -8.24 8.08
N GLU A 170 -6.78 -7.14 7.51
CA GLU A 170 -7.67 -7.12 6.36
C GLU A 170 -6.91 -7.40 5.07
N THR A 171 -7.59 -7.90 4.04
CA THR A 171 -7.05 -8.08 2.69
C THR A 171 -7.75 -7.15 1.71
N LEU A 172 -7.01 -6.68 0.70
CA LEU A 172 -7.55 -5.90 -0.41
C LEU A 172 -8.27 -6.83 -1.39
N ALA A 173 -9.49 -6.49 -1.79
CA ALA A 173 -10.29 -7.25 -2.75
C ALA A 173 -10.28 -6.61 -4.14
N THR A 174 -10.54 -5.31 -4.20
CA THR A 174 -10.66 -4.61 -5.48
C THR A 174 -10.04 -3.22 -5.44
N ILE A 175 -9.63 -2.74 -6.63
CA ILE A 175 -9.30 -1.34 -6.86
C ILE A 175 -10.10 -0.85 -8.06
N THR A 176 -10.95 0.14 -7.85
CA THR A 176 -11.67 0.83 -8.92
C THR A 176 -10.90 2.07 -9.32
N ILE A 177 -10.64 2.21 -10.60
CA ILE A 177 -9.97 3.36 -11.23
C ILE A 177 -10.99 4.07 -12.10
N SER A 178 -11.18 5.37 -11.88
CA SER A 178 -12.05 6.23 -12.66
C SER A 178 -11.25 7.40 -13.23
N ALA A 179 -11.25 7.53 -14.56
CA ALA A 179 -10.52 8.55 -15.29
C ALA A 179 -11.42 9.25 -16.33
N PRO A 180 -12.46 9.98 -15.88
CA PRO A 180 -13.50 10.49 -16.78
C PRO A 180 -12.99 11.53 -17.80
N ALA A 181 -11.92 12.24 -17.49
CA ALA A 181 -11.34 13.24 -18.37
C ALA A 181 -10.31 12.67 -19.36
N ALA A 182 -9.84 11.43 -19.15
CA ALA A 182 -8.72 10.87 -19.91
C ALA A 182 -9.10 10.30 -21.28
N ALA A 183 -10.39 10.17 -21.62
CA ALA A 183 -10.90 9.52 -22.84
C ALA A 183 -10.29 8.13 -23.10
N GLY A 184 -9.97 7.43 -22.04
CA GLY A 184 -9.25 6.16 -22.01
C GLY A 184 -7.94 6.27 -21.25
N PHE A 185 -7.50 5.18 -20.67
CA PHE A 185 -6.28 5.12 -19.88
C PHE A 185 -5.69 3.71 -19.89
N ALA A 186 -4.42 3.62 -19.59
CA ALA A 186 -3.70 2.38 -19.48
C ALA A 186 -3.29 2.10 -18.04
N VAL A 187 -3.17 0.82 -17.69
CA VAL A 187 -2.62 0.33 -16.43
C VAL A 187 -1.51 -0.70 -16.70
N ALA A 188 -0.47 -0.70 -15.89
CA ALA A 188 0.65 -1.63 -16.01
C ALA A 188 1.46 -1.72 -14.71
N GLU A 189 2.57 -2.45 -14.76
CA GLU A 189 3.56 -2.52 -13.67
C GLU A 189 2.93 -2.86 -12.32
N PHE A 190 2.23 -3.96 -12.30
CA PHE A 190 1.57 -4.43 -11.10
C PHE A 190 2.56 -5.07 -10.13
N GLY A 191 2.31 -4.90 -8.85
CA GLY A 191 2.98 -5.65 -7.80
C GLY A 191 2.06 -5.91 -6.62
N VAL A 192 2.32 -7.02 -5.96
CA VAL A 192 1.54 -7.50 -4.82
C VAL A 192 2.48 -7.86 -3.67
N ASP A 193 1.97 -7.84 -2.47
CA ASP A 193 2.74 -8.27 -1.32
C ASP A 193 2.98 -9.79 -1.33
N THR A 194 4.17 -10.17 -0.86
CA THR A 194 4.57 -11.57 -0.67
C THR A 194 4.88 -11.89 0.79
N GLY A 195 4.55 -10.97 1.68
CA GLY A 195 4.70 -11.11 3.12
C GLY A 195 5.01 -9.79 3.81
N LEU A 196 5.03 -9.83 5.12
CA LEU A 196 5.43 -8.69 5.92
C LEU A 196 6.94 -8.42 5.79
N VAL A 197 7.34 -7.17 5.82
CA VAL A 197 8.73 -6.81 6.03
C VAL A 197 9.19 -7.48 7.33
N PRO A 198 10.25 -8.27 7.31
CA PRO A 198 10.75 -8.87 8.54
C PRO A 198 11.06 -7.76 9.56
N THR A 199 10.26 -7.67 10.60
CA THR A 199 10.58 -6.78 11.72
C THR A 199 11.71 -7.43 12.49
N THR A 200 12.93 -6.94 12.27
CA THR A 200 14.05 -7.34 13.12
C THR A 200 13.76 -6.82 14.53
N THR A 201 13.53 -7.72 15.44
CA THR A 201 13.36 -7.43 16.86
C THR A 201 14.59 -7.89 17.63
N CYS A 202 14.73 -7.43 18.86
CA CYS A 202 15.78 -7.92 19.74
C CYS A 202 15.73 -9.44 19.93
N ALA A 203 14.56 -10.01 20.00
CA ALA A 203 14.35 -11.46 20.12
C ALA A 203 14.72 -12.20 18.83
N SER A 204 14.29 -11.71 17.66
CA SER A 204 14.61 -12.32 16.35
C SER A 204 16.09 -12.16 15.96
N SER A 205 16.79 -11.18 16.56
CA SER A 205 18.24 -10.99 16.40
C SER A 205 19.09 -11.99 17.20
N GLY A 206 18.46 -12.94 17.89
CA GLY A 206 19.13 -13.97 18.67
C GLY A 206 19.61 -13.52 20.05
N TYR A 207 19.26 -12.32 20.51
CA TYR A 207 19.62 -11.86 21.83
C TYR A 207 18.81 -12.57 22.90
N THR A 208 19.45 -12.92 24.04
CA THR A 208 18.83 -13.60 25.18
C THR A 208 19.24 -12.96 26.50
N GLY A 209 18.48 -13.24 27.58
CA GLY A 209 18.80 -12.79 28.94
C GLY A 209 19.01 -11.27 29.03
N THR A 210 20.08 -10.83 29.68
CA THR A 210 20.41 -9.41 29.89
C THR A 210 20.61 -8.68 28.56
N GLN A 211 21.19 -9.35 27.54
CA GLN A 211 21.38 -8.76 26.22
C GLN A 211 20.05 -8.45 25.55
N LEU A 212 19.06 -9.34 25.63
CA LEU A 212 17.70 -9.10 25.11
C LEU A 212 17.05 -7.90 25.80
N LEU A 213 17.09 -7.83 27.14
CA LEU A 213 16.49 -6.71 27.89
C LEU A 213 17.11 -5.36 27.54
N TRP A 214 18.43 -5.32 27.37
CA TRP A 214 19.12 -4.09 26.99
C TRP A 214 18.87 -3.71 25.53
N CYS A 215 18.81 -4.68 24.63
CA CYS A 215 18.42 -4.46 23.25
C CYS A 215 17.01 -3.84 23.19
N GLN A 216 16.03 -4.42 23.85
CA GLN A 216 14.67 -3.89 23.91
C GLN A 216 14.64 -2.47 24.46
N LYS A 217 15.46 -2.18 25.46
CA LYS A 217 15.57 -0.83 26.02
C LYS A 217 16.14 0.18 25.01
N ILE A 218 17.08 -0.22 24.17
CA ILE A 218 17.72 0.64 23.17
C ILE A 218 16.84 0.76 21.92
N CYS A 219 16.36 -0.35 21.38
CA CYS A 219 15.78 -0.43 20.03
C CYS A 219 14.24 -0.36 20.00
N GLU A 220 13.56 -0.75 21.09
CA GLU A 220 12.11 -0.95 21.09
C GLU A 220 11.35 -0.03 22.08
N SER A 221 12.05 0.72 22.92
CA SER A 221 11.42 1.56 23.95
C SER A 221 11.15 3.02 23.55
N GLY A 222 11.56 3.43 22.32
CA GLY A 222 11.40 4.82 21.89
C GLY A 222 12.34 5.83 22.55
N LEU A 223 13.45 5.39 23.17
CA LEU A 223 14.46 6.28 23.74
C LEU A 223 15.12 7.11 22.63
N SER A 224 15.42 8.38 22.93
CA SER A 224 16.11 9.29 22.02
C SER A 224 17.12 10.17 22.74
N GLY A 225 17.97 10.86 21.97
CA GLY A 225 18.97 11.80 22.47
C GLY A 225 19.92 11.17 23.49
N LYS A 226 20.34 11.96 24.50
CA LYS A 226 21.33 11.54 25.50
C LYS A 226 20.98 10.24 26.23
N ALA A 227 19.70 9.96 26.46
CA ALA A 227 19.27 8.73 27.15
C ALA A 227 19.56 7.49 26.29
N LEU A 228 19.34 7.58 24.97
CA LEU A 228 19.69 6.53 24.03
C LEU A 228 21.21 6.34 23.93
N ASP A 229 21.98 7.42 23.80
CA ASP A 229 23.44 7.38 23.73
C ASP A 229 24.07 6.71 24.95
N ASP A 230 23.60 7.04 26.15
CA ASP A 230 24.08 6.45 27.41
C ASP A 230 23.83 4.92 27.42
N TRP A 231 22.71 4.44 26.90
CA TRP A 231 22.42 3.01 26.76
C TRP A 231 23.28 2.32 25.70
N ILE A 232 23.47 2.94 24.53
CA ILE A 232 24.35 2.41 23.48
C ILE A 232 25.78 2.29 23.98
N HIS A 233 26.29 3.29 24.71
CA HIS A 233 27.62 3.23 25.29
C HIS A 233 27.78 2.12 26.35
N ARG A 234 26.75 1.86 27.18
CA ARG A 234 26.74 0.72 28.10
C ARG A 234 26.75 -0.60 27.36
N TRP A 235 25.92 -0.71 26.33
CA TRP A 235 25.86 -1.90 25.45
C TRP A 235 27.20 -2.23 24.84
N ILE A 236 27.87 -1.26 24.19
CA ILE A 236 29.17 -1.45 23.55
C ILE A 236 30.23 -1.90 24.58
N ARG A 237 30.23 -1.32 25.78
CA ARG A 237 31.17 -1.73 26.83
C ARG A 237 30.97 -3.18 27.27
N GLN A 238 29.71 -3.64 27.33
CA GLN A 238 29.36 -4.98 27.82
C GLN A 238 29.49 -6.05 26.72
N PHE A 239 29.01 -5.76 25.51
CA PHE A 239 28.86 -6.78 24.44
C PHE A 239 29.85 -6.61 23.29
N ARG A 240 30.64 -5.55 23.27
CA ARG A 240 31.70 -5.32 22.27
C ARG A 240 31.21 -5.24 20.82
N GLN A 241 29.94 -4.99 20.60
CA GLN A 241 29.27 -4.85 19.29
C GLN A 241 28.18 -3.78 19.40
N LEU A 242 27.65 -3.34 18.25
CA LEU A 242 26.46 -2.48 18.23
C LEU A 242 25.18 -3.32 18.36
N PRO A 243 24.10 -2.80 18.95
CA PRO A 243 22.78 -3.43 18.85
C PRO A 243 22.30 -3.38 17.39
N TYR A 244 21.39 -4.30 17.01
CA TYR A 244 20.96 -4.43 15.61
C TYR A 244 20.41 -3.14 15.00
N CYS A 245 19.70 -2.33 15.80
CA CYS A 245 19.09 -1.08 15.32
C CYS A 245 20.08 0.08 15.13
N ALA A 246 21.32 -0.06 15.61
CA ALA A 246 22.39 0.91 15.40
C ALA A 246 23.38 0.48 14.29
N LEU A 247 23.12 -0.63 13.61
CA LEU A 247 23.90 -1.06 12.46
C LEU A 247 23.44 -0.30 11.20
N PRO A 248 24.35 0.05 10.26
CA PRO A 248 23.96 0.61 8.97
C PRO A 248 23.05 -0.37 8.24
N GLY A 249 21.79 0.01 7.98
CA GLY A 249 20.75 -0.82 7.37
C GLY A 249 19.77 -1.47 8.34
N GLY A 250 19.95 -1.38 9.66
CA GLY A 250 18.93 -1.67 10.65
C GLY A 250 17.97 -0.47 10.73
N GLY A 251 16.72 -0.64 10.28
CA GLY A 251 15.72 0.43 10.16
C GLY A 251 15.42 1.10 11.50
N GLY A 252 16.19 2.12 11.82
CA GLY A 252 15.85 3.10 12.84
C GLY A 252 15.05 4.19 12.15
N GLY A 253 13.75 4.31 12.45
CA GLY A 253 12.94 5.40 11.97
C GLY A 253 13.56 6.74 12.36
N GLU A 254 13.97 7.52 11.36
CA GLU A 254 14.24 8.93 11.54
C GLU A 254 12.92 9.62 11.87
N GLY A 255 12.70 9.86 13.18
CA GLY A 255 11.74 10.83 13.65
C GLY A 255 12.42 12.20 13.64
N GLY A 256 12.09 13.01 12.62
CA GLY A 256 12.32 14.44 12.59
C GLY A 256 11.05 15.19 12.92
#